data_788c1853e27cd65136ec2ba660551648
#
_entry.id   788c1853e27cd65136ec2ba660551648
#
_cell.length_a   1.000
_cell.length_b   1.000
_cell.length_c   1.000
_cell.angle_alpha   90.00
_cell.angle_beta   90.00
_cell.angle_gamma   90.00
#
_symmetry.space_group_name_H-M   'P 1'
#
loop_
_entity.id
_entity.type
_entity.pdbx_description
1 polymer ?
#
loop_
_entity_poly.entity_id
_entity_poly.type
_entity_poly.pdbx_seq_one_letter_code
_entity_poly.pdbx_strand_id
1 'polypeptide(L)'
;MISLDTNILARFYVDDPADTESAKQRPLARRILKETPQIFVPLTVILELEWVLRAFYNFAAKDFVRVVEHLLGLPNVRVEEWTRIADALVWHTEGLDFADALH
;
A
#
# COMPACT_ATOMS: atom_id res chain seq x y z
N MET A 1 18.14 -4.75 4.19
CA MET A 1 16.88 -4.25 3.61
C MET A 1 15.97 -5.43 3.32
N ILE A 2 14.72 -5.37 3.78
CA ILE A 2 13.73 -6.40 3.46
C ILE A 2 12.70 -5.84 2.47
N SER A 3 12.11 -6.73 1.68
CA SER A 3 11.03 -6.41 0.77
C SER A 3 9.71 -6.92 1.36
N LEU A 4 8.69 -6.07 1.42
CA LEU A 4 7.38 -6.46 1.91
C LEU A 4 6.51 -6.94 0.77
N ASP A 5 5.67 -7.94 1.05
CA ASP A 5 4.66 -8.38 0.10
C ASP A 5 3.33 -7.64 0.32
N THR A 6 2.44 -7.84 -0.63
CA THR A 6 1.14 -7.18 -0.65
C THR A 6 0.29 -7.53 0.57
N ASN A 7 0.36 -8.79 1.03
CA ASN A 7 -0.47 -9.24 2.15
C ASN A 7 -0.12 -8.51 3.45
N ILE A 8 1.16 -8.29 3.71
CA ILE A 8 1.60 -7.55 4.89
C ILE A 8 1.07 -6.13 4.85
N LEU A 9 1.19 -5.45 3.71
CA LEU A 9 0.69 -4.09 3.56
C LEU A 9 -0.82 -4.01 3.70
N ALA A 10 -1.55 -4.93 3.08
CA ALA A 10 -3.01 -4.96 3.18
C ALA A 10 -3.44 -5.13 4.64
N ARG A 11 -2.80 -6.02 5.38
CA ARG A 11 -3.12 -6.22 6.80
C ARG A 11 -2.81 -5.02 7.68
N PHE A 12 -1.81 -4.26 7.30
CA PHE A 12 -1.51 -3.03 8.01
C PHE A 12 -2.60 -1.97 7.82
N TYR A 13 -3.10 -1.81 6.59
CA TYR A 13 -4.01 -0.74 6.25
C TYR A 13 -5.49 -1.08 6.37
N VAL A 14 -5.84 -2.36 6.39
CA VAL A 14 -7.24 -2.78 6.44
C VAL A 14 -7.57 -3.36 7.81
N ASP A 15 -8.64 -2.84 8.41
CA ASP A 15 -9.22 -3.38 9.65
C ASP A 15 -10.50 -4.12 9.28
N ASP A 16 -10.40 -5.45 9.11
CA ASP A 16 -11.54 -6.29 8.79
C ASP A 16 -11.93 -7.13 10.00
N PRO A 17 -12.91 -6.70 10.79
CA PRO A 17 -13.32 -7.43 11.99
C PRO A 17 -13.96 -8.79 11.70
N ALA A 18 -14.41 -9.02 10.47
CA ALA A 18 -14.98 -10.29 10.07
C ALA A 18 -13.92 -11.35 9.75
N ASP A 19 -12.66 -10.94 9.55
CA ASP A 19 -11.56 -11.85 9.23
C ASP A 19 -10.65 -11.99 10.44
N THR A 20 -10.81 -13.09 11.17
CA THR A 20 -10.03 -13.35 12.40
C THR A 20 -8.54 -13.55 12.11
N GLU A 21 -8.17 -14.09 10.94
CA GLU A 21 -6.77 -14.25 10.57
C GLU A 21 -6.09 -12.91 10.33
N SER A 22 -6.76 -11.99 9.63
CA SER A 22 -6.25 -10.63 9.42
C SER A 22 -6.08 -9.91 10.76
N ALA A 23 -7.04 -10.06 11.66
CA ALA A 23 -6.97 -9.43 12.98
C ALA A 23 -5.77 -9.92 13.78
N LYS A 24 -5.43 -11.21 13.70
CA LYS A 24 -4.26 -11.78 14.36
C LYS A 24 -2.95 -11.30 13.75
N GLN A 25 -2.91 -11.09 12.45
CA GLN A 25 -1.69 -10.72 11.74
C GLN A 25 -1.42 -9.22 11.71
N ARG A 26 -2.42 -8.41 12.01
CA ARG A 26 -2.29 -6.96 11.96
C ARG A 26 -1.24 -6.39 12.93
N PRO A 27 -1.18 -6.85 14.20
CA PRO A 27 -0.11 -6.40 15.10
C PRO A 27 1.28 -6.73 14.58
N LEU A 28 1.45 -7.90 13.95
CA LEU A 28 2.72 -8.28 13.36
C LEU A 28 3.09 -7.35 12.20
N ALA A 29 2.13 -7.04 11.33
CA ALA A 29 2.35 -6.10 10.22
C ALA A 29 2.76 -4.72 10.74
N ARG A 30 2.13 -4.24 11.80
CA ARG A 30 2.49 -2.97 12.44
C ARG A 30 3.92 -2.98 12.97
N ARG A 31 4.33 -4.07 13.62
CA ARG A 31 5.69 -4.21 14.14
C ARG A 31 6.71 -4.19 13.01
N ILE A 32 6.44 -4.93 11.94
CA ILE A 32 7.35 -4.98 10.79
C ILE A 32 7.55 -3.56 10.23
N LEU A 33 6.47 -2.82 10.01
CA LEU A 33 6.57 -1.48 9.45
C LEU A 33 7.23 -0.47 10.37
N LYS A 34 7.05 -0.61 11.69
CA LYS A 34 7.62 0.33 12.65
C LYS A 34 9.06 0.01 13.03
N GLU A 35 9.39 -1.27 13.15
CA GLU A 35 10.66 -1.70 13.77
C GLU A 35 11.73 -2.09 12.75
N THR A 36 11.36 -2.38 11.51
CA THR A 36 12.34 -2.73 10.48
C THR A 36 13.06 -1.48 10.00
N PRO A 37 14.40 -1.43 10.10
CA PRO A 37 15.15 -0.20 9.78
C PRO A 37 15.07 0.22 8.32
N GLN A 38 15.02 -0.73 7.40
CA GLN A 38 14.98 -0.44 5.97
C GLN A 38 14.03 -1.41 5.28
N ILE A 39 12.98 -0.86 4.68
CA ILE A 39 11.97 -1.63 3.97
C ILE A 39 11.93 -1.16 2.52
N PHE A 40 11.94 -2.10 1.59
CA PHE A 40 11.75 -1.81 0.18
C PHE A 40 10.38 -2.30 -0.28
N VAL A 41 9.64 -1.46 -1.00
CA VAL A 41 8.34 -1.83 -1.57
C VAL A 41 8.46 -1.77 -3.10
N PRO A 42 8.46 -2.93 -3.77
CA PRO A 42 8.52 -2.97 -5.23
C PRO A 42 7.29 -2.33 -5.89
N LEU A 43 7.46 -1.83 -7.11
CA LEU A 43 6.37 -1.26 -7.89
C LEU A 43 5.24 -2.27 -8.10
N THR A 44 5.59 -3.53 -8.35
CA THR A 44 4.61 -4.61 -8.52
C THR A 44 3.73 -4.80 -7.29
N VAL A 45 4.31 -4.61 -6.09
CA VAL A 45 3.56 -4.70 -4.83
C VAL A 45 2.56 -3.55 -4.71
N ILE A 46 2.96 -2.34 -5.12
CA ILE A 46 2.04 -1.18 -5.11
C ILE A 46 0.86 -1.42 -6.07
N LEU A 47 1.12 -1.94 -7.27
CA LEU A 47 0.07 -2.25 -8.24
C LEU A 47 -0.88 -3.32 -7.71
N GLU A 48 -0.33 -4.37 -7.12
CA GLU A 48 -1.12 -5.45 -6.54
C GLU A 48 -1.93 -4.96 -5.33
N LEU A 49 -1.35 -4.10 -4.52
CA LEU A 49 -2.03 -3.51 -3.36
C LEU A 49 -3.25 -2.69 -3.81
N GLU A 50 -3.14 -1.89 -4.87
CA GLU A 50 -4.27 -1.15 -5.42
C GLU A 50 -5.40 -2.10 -5.79
N TRP A 51 -5.08 -3.17 -6.53
CA TRP A 51 -6.07 -4.13 -6.94
C TRP A 51 -6.75 -4.83 -5.76
N VAL A 52 -5.97 -5.27 -4.78
CA VAL A 52 -6.49 -5.96 -3.58
C VAL A 52 -7.41 -5.04 -2.78
N LEU A 53 -6.98 -3.81 -2.53
CA LEU A 53 -7.77 -2.87 -1.73
C LEU A 53 -9.09 -2.52 -2.44
N ARG A 54 -9.04 -2.34 -3.75
CA ARG A 54 -10.24 -2.03 -4.54
C ARG A 54 -11.17 -3.24 -4.68
N ALA A 55 -10.64 -4.40 -5.04
CA ALA A 55 -11.44 -5.57 -5.38
C ALA A 55 -12.01 -6.28 -4.14
N PHE A 56 -11.26 -6.35 -3.05
CA PHE A 56 -11.66 -7.10 -1.87
C PHE A 56 -12.16 -6.24 -0.72
N TYR A 57 -11.77 -4.97 -0.66
CA TYR A 57 -12.10 -4.10 0.46
C TYR A 57 -12.84 -2.83 0.05
N ASN A 58 -13.21 -2.71 -1.22
CA ASN A 58 -14.00 -1.60 -1.75
C ASN A 58 -13.38 -0.22 -1.51
N PHE A 59 -12.06 -0.13 -1.51
CA PHE A 59 -11.39 1.16 -1.39
C PHE A 59 -11.66 2.00 -2.62
N ALA A 60 -12.02 3.26 -2.39
CA ALA A 60 -12.10 4.25 -3.46
C ALA A 60 -10.69 4.75 -3.81
N ALA A 61 -10.56 5.45 -4.94
CA ALA A 61 -9.29 6.01 -5.36
C ALA A 61 -8.67 6.89 -4.25
N LYS A 62 -9.46 7.73 -3.60
CA LYS A 62 -8.99 8.60 -2.53
C LYS A 62 -8.43 7.82 -1.34
N ASP A 63 -9.00 6.65 -1.05
CA ASP A 63 -8.53 5.82 0.07
C ASP A 63 -7.18 5.20 -0.27
N PHE A 64 -7.02 4.70 -1.49
CA PHE A 64 -5.74 4.19 -1.97
C PHE A 64 -4.66 5.26 -1.98
N VAL A 65 -5.00 6.46 -2.44
CA VAL A 65 -4.07 7.60 -2.44
C VAL A 65 -3.55 7.87 -1.04
N ARG A 66 -4.42 7.87 -0.03
CA ARG A 66 -4.02 8.05 1.37
C ARG A 66 -3.06 6.97 1.85
N VAL A 67 -3.31 5.72 1.47
CA VAL A 67 -2.44 4.59 1.82
C VAL A 67 -1.03 4.82 1.26
N VAL A 68 -0.94 5.14 -0.02
CA VAL A 68 0.36 5.32 -0.66
C VAL A 68 1.08 6.57 -0.14
N GLU A 69 0.36 7.66 0.09
CA GLU A 69 0.95 8.87 0.68
C GLU A 69 1.52 8.57 2.05
N HIS A 70 0.84 7.77 2.85
CA HIS A 70 1.35 7.35 4.15
C HIS A 70 2.65 6.54 4.00
N LEU A 71 2.68 5.58 3.08
CA LEU A 71 3.87 4.78 2.80
C LEU A 71 5.04 5.65 2.36
N LEU A 72 4.79 6.58 1.45
CA LEU A 72 5.83 7.48 0.93
C LEU A 72 6.40 8.38 2.02
N GLY A 73 5.61 8.66 3.06
CA GLY A 73 6.04 9.50 4.17
C GLY A 73 6.81 8.78 5.28
N LEU A 74 6.89 7.45 5.24
CA LEU A 74 7.59 6.69 6.28
C LEU A 74 9.10 6.72 6.03
N PRO A 75 9.91 7.16 7.02
CA PRO A 75 11.35 7.35 6.80
C PRO A 75 12.12 6.07 6.57
N ASN A 76 11.62 4.94 7.03
CA ASN A 76 12.24 3.63 6.87
C ASN A 76 11.77 2.85 5.65
N VAL A 77 10.86 3.43 4.86
CA VAL A 77 10.28 2.77 3.68
C VAL A 77 10.76 3.45 2.41
N ARG A 78 11.27 2.65 1.49
CA ARG A 78 11.63 3.10 0.14
C ARG A 78 10.73 2.41 -0.86
N VAL A 79 9.97 3.19 -1.61
CA VAL A 79 9.06 2.69 -2.64
C VAL A 79 9.73 2.83 -4.01
N GLU A 80 9.77 1.73 -4.75
CA GLU A 80 10.33 1.73 -6.11
C GLU A 80 9.54 2.68 -7.00
N GLU A 81 10.25 3.47 -7.80
CA GLU A 81 9.63 4.44 -8.73
C GLU A 81 8.71 5.44 -8.02
N TRP A 82 9.09 5.86 -6.83
CA TRP A 82 8.20 6.67 -5.98
C TRP A 82 7.78 7.99 -6.63
N THR A 83 8.63 8.60 -7.46
CA THR A 83 8.28 9.84 -8.17
C THR A 83 7.19 9.62 -9.20
N ARG A 84 7.27 8.52 -9.96
CA ARG A 84 6.22 8.15 -10.92
C ARG A 84 4.92 7.80 -10.23
N ILE A 85 5.02 7.11 -9.09
CA ILE A 85 3.85 6.77 -8.30
C ILE A 85 3.18 8.04 -7.77
N ALA A 86 3.95 8.98 -7.23
CA ALA A 86 3.41 10.24 -6.73
C ALA A 86 2.65 11.00 -7.83
N ASP A 87 3.22 11.07 -9.05
CA ASP A 87 2.55 11.70 -10.18
C ASP A 87 1.28 10.96 -10.58
N ALA A 88 1.34 9.62 -10.59
CA ALA A 88 0.19 8.79 -10.96
C ALA A 88 -0.97 8.95 -9.98
N LEU A 89 -0.69 9.20 -8.69
CA LEU A 89 -1.75 9.40 -7.70
C LEU A 89 -2.62 10.62 -8.03
N VAL A 90 -2.04 11.66 -8.59
CA VAL A 90 -2.79 12.85 -8.99
C VAL A 90 -3.82 12.48 -10.07
N TRP A 91 -3.38 11.77 -11.12
CA TRP A 91 -4.27 11.35 -12.19
C TRP A 91 -5.31 10.34 -11.73
N HIS A 92 -4.93 9.46 -10.81
CA HIS A 92 -5.83 8.48 -10.25
C HIS A 92 -6.95 9.15 -9.44
N THR A 93 -6.62 10.18 -8.69
CA THR A 93 -7.61 10.97 -7.95
C THR A 93 -8.61 11.62 -8.89
N GLU A 94 -8.19 11.98 -10.10
CA GLU A 94 -9.05 12.59 -11.11
C GLU A 94 -9.86 11.58 -11.94
N GLY A 95 -9.75 10.29 -11.60
CA GLY A 95 -10.59 9.25 -12.21
C GLY A 95 -9.88 8.29 -13.14
N LEU A 96 -8.57 8.48 -13.41
CA LEU A 96 -7.82 7.56 -14.25
C LEU A 96 -7.45 6.31 -13.46
N ASP A 97 -7.54 5.14 -14.10
CA ASP A 97 -7.06 3.89 -13.51
C ASP A 97 -5.59 4.03 -13.12
N PHE A 98 -5.22 3.50 -11.93
CA PHE A 98 -3.87 3.70 -11.41
C PHE A 98 -2.79 3.09 -12.29
N ALA A 99 -3.01 1.89 -12.80
CA ALA A 99 -2.03 1.24 -13.70
C ALA A 99 -1.84 2.05 -14.98
N ASP A 100 -2.94 2.59 -15.53
CA ASP A 100 -2.87 3.46 -16.72
C ASP A 100 -2.15 4.77 -16.39
N ALA A 101 -2.36 5.32 -15.21
CA ALA A 101 -1.70 6.56 -14.79
C ALA A 101 -0.19 6.41 -14.65
N LEU A 102 0.31 5.19 -14.36
CA LEU A 102 1.75 4.91 -14.29
C LEU A 102 2.42 4.86 -15.65
N HIS A 103 1.68 4.61 -16.70
CA HIS A 103 2.18 4.57 -18.06
C HIS A 103 1.98 5.92 -18.73
#